data_2eafb6a109005ca7ff6bad99caa9937c
#
_entry.id   2eafb6a109005ca7ff6bad99caa9937c
#
_cell.length_a   1.000
_cell.length_b   1.000
_cell.length_c   1.000
_cell.angle_alpha   90.00
_cell.angle_beta   90.00
_cell.angle_gamma   90.00
#
_symmetry.space_group_name_H-M   'P 1'
#
loop_
_entity.id
_entity.type
_entity.pdbx_description
1 polymer ?
#
loop_
_entity_poly.entity_id
_entity_poly.type
_entity_poly.pdbx_seq_one_letter_code
_entity_poly.pdbx_strand_id
1 'polypeptide(L)'
;MTDPKDVADLAAVVPQGAAIFVDTLNRAAPTSDENSSKDMGEILEGAKRLQELTGGLVVLIAHTGKDVSKGVRGHSSLFAALDAGIEVERNTNGRSWSVAKSKDSSDGLGFPFKLKVHDLGKDSDGDPLSSCTVERDYGQVFQLPQPSGKDQKAALKLMKAEIPQSKDTSKAGSGTQTQCLKVEDAVTRIAGTLTTYVANKRRNRARVILKGLIDGSYIKTGLERDDEGWVWLP
;
A
#
# COMPACT_ATOMS: atom_id res chain seq x y z
N MET A 1 -0.71 -20.87 -14.31
CA MET A 1 -1.22 -19.50 -14.55
C MET A 1 -0.81 -18.94 -15.91
N THR A 2 0.32 -19.37 -16.50
CA THR A 2 0.82 -18.87 -17.79
C THR A 2 0.30 -19.66 -19.01
N ASP A 3 -0.22 -20.87 -18.81
CA ASP A 3 -0.84 -21.67 -19.87
C ASP A 3 -2.34 -21.35 -19.98
N PRO A 4 -2.84 -20.84 -21.12
CA PRO A 4 -4.26 -20.51 -21.31
C PRO A 4 -5.20 -21.70 -21.16
N LYS A 5 -4.73 -22.93 -21.50
CA LYS A 5 -5.52 -24.15 -21.36
C LYS A 5 -5.73 -24.50 -19.90
N ASP A 6 -4.67 -24.45 -19.08
CA ASP A 6 -4.77 -24.71 -17.62
C ASP A 6 -5.71 -23.71 -16.94
N VAL A 7 -5.66 -22.44 -17.37
CA VAL A 7 -6.55 -21.39 -16.86
C VAL A 7 -8.00 -21.68 -17.22
N ALA A 8 -8.28 -22.13 -18.45
CA ALA A 8 -9.61 -22.48 -18.90
C ALA A 8 -10.15 -23.74 -18.18
N ASP A 9 -9.31 -24.76 -18.04
CA ASP A 9 -9.66 -26.01 -17.34
C ASP A 9 -9.97 -25.74 -15.85
N LEU A 10 -9.20 -24.88 -15.18
CA LEU A 10 -9.47 -24.42 -13.82
C LEU A 10 -10.80 -23.66 -13.74
N ALA A 11 -11.01 -22.71 -14.65
CA ALA A 11 -12.24 -21.93 -14.67
C ALA A 11 -13.50 -22.78 -14.87
N ALA A 12 -13.39 -23.89 -15.59
CA ALA A 12 -14.51 -24.80 -15.85
C ALA A 12 -14.99 -25.54 -14.60
N VAL A 13 -14.15 -25.72 -13.58
CA VAL A 13 -14.48 -26.45 -12.33
C VAL A 13 -14.74 -25.50 -11.16
N VAL A 14 -14.40 -24.23 -11.29
CA VAL A 14 -14.64 -23.23 -10.24
C VAL A 14 -16.06 -22.67 -10.37
N PRO A 15 -16.83 -22.57 -9.26
CA PRO A 15 -18.16 -21.97 -9.28
C PRO A 15 -18.10 -20.48 -9.76
N GLN A 16 -19.13 -20.07 -10.50
CA GLN A 16 -19.27 -18.67 -10.89
C GLN A 16 -19.36 -17.75 -9.68
N GLY A 17 -18.65 -16.62 -9.74
CA GLY A 17 -18.58 -15.64 -8.66
C GLY A 17 -17.70 -16.03 -7.47
N ALA A 18 -16.93 -17.10 -7.56
CA ALA A 18 -16.06 -17.57 -6.48
C ALA A 18 -14.89 -16.62 -6.22
N ALA A 19 -14.39 -16.59 -4.98
CA ALA A 19 -13.10 -15.98 -4.64
C ALA A 19 -11.99 -17.05 -4.78
N ILE A 20 -11.03 -16.77 -5.65
CA ILE A 20 -9.91 -17.67 -5.99
C ILE A 20 -8.64 -17.11 -5.37
N PHE A 21 -7.99 -17.87 -4.50
CA PHE A 21 -6.72 -17.51 -3.86
C PHE A 21 -5.57 -18.28 -4.50
N VAL A 22 -4.63 -17.55 -5.09
CA VAL A 22 -3.40 -18.10 -5.68
C VAL A 22 -2.28 -17.96 -4.65
N ASP A 23 -2.01 -19.04 -3.89
CA ASP A 23 -1.02 -19.06 -2.81
C ASP A 23 0.13 -20.05 -3.14
N THR A 24 1.25 -19.57 -3.55
CA THR A 24 1.69 -18.19 -3.84
C THR A 24 1.87 -18.00 -5.33
N LEU A 25 2.03 -16.73 -5.75
CA LEU A 25 2.28 -16.38 -7.14
C LEU A 25 3.42 -17.20 -7.77
N ASN A 26 4.55 -17.35 -7.06
CA ASN A 26 5.71 -18.11 -7.52
C ASN A 26 5.42 -19.60 -7.67
N ARG A 27 4.55 -20.17 -6.85
CA ARG A 27 4.14 -21.59 -6.98
C ARG A 27 3.20 -21.82 -8.14
N ALA A 28 2.40 -20.82 -8.49
CA ALA A 28 1.48 -20.88 -9.61
C ALA A 28 2.16 -20.67 -10.97
N ALA A 29 3.40 -20.15 -10.98
CA ALA A 29 4.22 -19.93 -12.18
C ALA A 29 5.70 -20.23 -11.89
N PRO A 30 6.07 -21.50 -11.62
CA PRO A 30 7.39 -21.87 -11.10
C PRO A 30 8.55 -21.65 -12.08
N THR A 31 8.28 -21.55 -13.37
CA THR A 31 9.28 -21.31 -14.43
C THR A 31 9.44 -19.84 -14.80
N SER A 32 8.62 -18.95 -14.22
CA SER A 32 8.62 -17.54 -14.53
C SER A 32 9.59 -16.77 -13.65
N ASP A 33 10.29 -15.79 -14.22
CA ASP A 33 11.11 -14.86 -13.45
C ASP A 33 10.23 -13.67 -12.99
N GLU A 34 10.05 -13.57 -11.68
CA GLU A 34 9.25 -12.50 -11.06
C GLU A 34 9.79 -11.08 -11.34
N ASN A 35 11.05 -10.94 -11.77
CA ASN A 35 11.65 -9.66 -12.16
C ASN A 35 11.51 -9.35 -13.64
N SER A 36 11.07 -10.31 -14.44
CA SER A 36 10.80 -10.15 -15.87
C SER A 36 9.44 -9.51 -16.11
N SER A 37 9.41 -8.36 -16.79
CA SER A 37 8.15 -7.71 -17.20
C SER A 37 7.28 -8.61 -18.07
N LYS A 38 7.90 -9.43 -18.93
CA LYS A 38 7.20 -10.33 -19.84
C LYS A 38 6.50 -11.42 -19.04
N ASP A 39 7.24 -12.13 -18.20
CA ASP A 39 6.73 -13.25 -17.42
C ASP A 39 5.64 -12.79 -16.44
N MET A 40 5.84 -11.64 -15.82
CA MET A 40 4.84 -11.03 -14.97
C MET A 40 3.57 -10.64 -15.76
N GLY A 41 3.74 -10.15 -16.99
CA GLY A 41 2.61 -9.86 -17.89
C GLY A 41 1.79 -11.10 -18.22
N GLU A 42 2.43 -12.23 -18.49
CA GLU A 42 1.75 -13.52 -18.76
C GLU A 42 0.97 -14.02 -17.53
N ILE A 43 1.54 -13.90 -16.33
CA ILE A 43 0.86 -14.27 -15.08
C ILE A 43 -0.37 -13.39 -14.84
N LEU A 44 -0.25 -12.09 -15.03
CA LEU A 44 -1.35 -11.13 -14.84
C LEU A 44 -2.46 -11.35 -15.87
N GLU A 45 -2.10 -11.67 -17.11
CA GLU A 45 -3.10 -12.01 -18.15
C GLU A 45 -3.85 -13.28 -17.78
N GLY A 46 -3.15 -14.33 -17.29
CA GLY A 46 -3.79 -15.53 -16.78
C GLY A 46 -4.75 -15.28 -15.62
N ALA A 47 -4.37 -14.44 -14.67
CA ALA A 47 -5.23 -14.06 -13.55
C ALA A 47 -6.47 -13.28 -14.01
N LYS A 48 -6.29 -12.33 -14.92
CA LYS A 48 -7.38 -11.57 -15.53
C LYS A 48 -8.34 -12.48 -16.30
N ARG A 49 -7.79 -13.39 -17.11
CA ARG A 49 -8.60 -14.37 -17.85
C ARG A 49 -9.41 -15.27 -16.93
N LEU A 50 -8.82 -15.72 -15.81
CA LEU A 50 -9.52 -16.51 -14.82
C LEU A 50 -10.67 -15.71 -14.19
N GLN A 51 -10.46 -14.44 -13.86
CA GLN A 51 -11.48 -13.53 -13.37
C GLN A 51 -12.63 -13.35 -14.38
N GLU A 52 -12.31 -13.12 -15.65
CA GLU A 52 -13.31 -12.97 -16.72
C GLU A 52 -14.17 -14.21 -16.92
N LEU A 53 -13.53 -15.41 -16.90
CA LEU A 53 -14.22 -16.68 -17.11
C LEU A 53 -15.15 -17.06 -15.93
N THR A 54 -14.74 -16.74 -14.71
CA THR A 54 -15.48 -17.10 -13.50
C THR A 54 -16.40 -15.99 -12.99
N GLY A 55 -16.21 -14.75 -13.46
CA GLY A 55 -16.95 -13.58 -12.93
C GLY A 55 -16.67 -13.31 -11.46
N GLY A 56 -15.59 -13.90 -10.89
CA GLY A 56 -15.27 -13.89 -9.48
C GLY A 56 -14.12 -12.93 -9.12
N LEU A 57 -13.61 -13.09 -7.90
CA LEU A 57 -12.45 -12.37 -7.40
C LEU A 57 -11.20 -13.26 -7.49
N VAL A 58 -10.10 -12.75 -8.05
CA VAL A 58 -8.80 -13.43 -8.01
C VAL A 58 -7.87 -12.68 -7.07
N VAL A 59 -7.39 -13.36 -6.03
CA VAL A 59 -6.46 -12.85 -5.02
C VAL A 59 -5.11 -13.50 -5.23
N LEU A 60 -4.10 -12.69 -5.57
CA LEU A 60 -2.72 -13.13 -5.74
C LEU A 60 -1.94 -12.91 -4.46
N ILE A 61 -1.40 -13.98 -3.86
CA ILE A 61 -0.55 -13.91 -2.67
C ILE A 61 0.90 -13.94 -3.11
N ALA A 62 1.63 -12.88 -2.79
CA ALA A 62 3.05 -12.74 -3.11
C ALA A 62 3.85 -12.34 -1.87
N HIS A 63 5.12 -12.78 -1.81
CA HIS A 63 6.01 -12.35 -0.75
C HIS A 63 6.73 -11.06 -1.13
N THR A 64 6.90 -10.17 -0.15
CA THR A 64 7.79 -9.02 -0.28
C THR A 64 9.25 -9.50 -0.29
N GLY A 65 10.13 -8.78 -1.01
CA GLY A 65 11.57 -9.04 -0.99
C GLY A 65 12.20 -8.79 0.40
N LYS A 66 13.45 -9.23 0.60
CA LYS A 66 14.21 -8.94 1.84
C LYS A 66 14.36 -7.44 2.12
N ASP A 67 14.31 -6.62 1.10
CA ASP A 67 14.34 -5.16 1.18
C ASP A 67 12.91 -4.62 1.07
N VAL A 68 12.25 -4.49 2.22
CA VAL A 68 10.86 -4.00 2.34
C VAL A 68 10.69 -2.58 1.75
N SER A 69 11.79 -1.80 1.67
CA SER A 69 11.75 -0.44 1.09
C SER A 69 11.47 -0.43 -0.42
N LYS A 70 11.59 -1.57 -1.09
CA LYS A 70 11.34 -1.73 -2.53
C LYS A 70 9.91 -2.19 -2.85
N GLY A 71 9.05 -2.38 -1.85
CA GLY A 71 7.68 -2.83 -2.01
C GLY A 71 7.54 -4.31 -2.36
N VAL A 72 6.43 -4.69 -2.98
CA VAL A 72 6.13 -6.07 -3.38
C VAL A 72 7.25 -6.58 -4.29
N ARG A 73 7.77 -7.78 -3.98
CA ARG A 73 8.76 -8.45 -4.80
C ARG A 73 8.15 -8.74 -6.17
N GLY A 74 8.86 -8.34 -7.24
CA GLY A 74 8.40 -8.48 -8.61
C GLY A 74 8.48 -7.17 -9.39
N HIS A 75 8.19 -7.25 -10.67
CA HIS A 75 8.22 -6.09 -11.56
C HIS A 75 7.14 -5.07 -11.17
N SER A 76 7.44 -3.77 -11.30
CA SER A 76 6.50 -2.66 -11.01
C SER A 76 5.14 -2.77 -11.73
N SER A 77 5.07 -3.54 -12.83
CA SER A 77 3.84 -3.84 -13.55
C SER A 77 2.84 -4.64 -12.72
N LEU A 78 3.28 -5.51 -11.80
CA LEU A 78 2.36 -6.23 -10.90
C LEU A 78 1.53 -5.25 -10.10
N PHE A 79 2.19 -4.34 -9.38
CA PHE A 79 1.48 -3.37 -8.53
C PHE A 79 0.59 -2.42 -9.35
N ALA A 80 1.03 -2.04 -10.56
CA ALA A 80 0.25 -1.19 -11.45
C ALA A 80 -1.06 -1.85 -11.92
N ALA A 81 -1.05 -3.16 -12.15
CA ALA A 81 -2.19 -3.90 -12.71
C ALA A 81 -3.28 -4.25 -11.67
N LEU A 82 -2.97 -4.23 -10.38
CA LEU A 82 -3.93 -4.57 -9.32
C LEU A 82 -4.98 -3.46 -9.13
N ASP A 83 -6.22 -3.83 -8.86
CA ASP A 83 -7.27 -2.90 -8.43
C ASP A 83 -7.11 -2.53 -6.95
N ALA A 84 -6.67 -3.47 -6.12
CA ALA A 84 -6.33 -3.25 -4.72
C ALA A 84 -5.10 -4.08 -4.29
N GLY A 85 -4.35 -3.57 -3.34
CA GLY A 85 -3.22 -4.25 -2.72
C GLY A 85 -3.29 -4.13 -1.21
N ILE A 86 -3.15 -5.26 -0.51
CA ILE A 86 -3.04 -5.33 0.94
C ILE A 86 -1.63 -5.80 1.27
N GLU A 87 -0.94 -5.03 2.09
CA GLU A 87 0.36 -5.39 2.63
C GLU A 87 0.21 -5.90 4.06
N VAL A 88 0.83 -7.03 4.34
CA VAL A 88 0.83 -7.65 5.67
C VAL A 88 2.26 -7.65 6.19
N GLU A 89 2.49 -7.02 7.33
CA GLU A 89 3.81 -6.88 7.92
C GLU A 89 3.89 -7.50 9.32
N ARG A 90 5.09 -7.98 9.65
CA ARG A 90 5.50 -8.33 11.01
C ARG A 90 6.79 -7.59 11.34
N ASN A 91 6.74 -6.77 12.36
CA ASN A 91 7.89 -6.00 12.85
C ASN A 91 8.04 -6.16 14.37
N THR A 92 8.98 -5.45 14.99
CA THR A 92 9.21 -5.46 16.44
C THR A 92 8.01 -5.00 17.27
N ASN A 93 7.11 -4.21 16.66
CA ASN A 93 5.91 -3.68 17.33
C ASN A 93 4.70 -4.61 17.20
N GLY A 94 4.81 -5.70 16.42
CA GLY A 94 3.72 -6.65 16.22
C GLY A 94 3.42 -6.94 14.76
N ARG A 95 2.15 -7.17 14.45
CA ARG A 95 1.65 -7.44 13.10
C ARG A 95 0.63 -6.39 12.70
N SER A 96 0.68 -6.00 11.44
CA SER A 96 -0.31 -5.10 10.86
C SER A 96 -0.59 -5.48 9.41
N TRP A 97 -1.79 -5.12 8.93
CA TRP A 97 -2.06 -5.08 7.51
C TRP A 97 -2.46 -3.65 7.12
N SER A 98 -2.16 -3.28 5.91
CA SER A 98 -2.47 -1.95 5.38
C SER A 98 -2.95 -2.03 3.94
N VAL A 99 -3.78 -1.06 3.55
CA VAL A 99 -4.19 -0.87 2.16
C VAL A 99 -3.05 -0.16 1.44
N ALA A 100 -2.20 -0.93 0.74
CA ALA A 100 -1.07 -0.39 0.00
C ALA A 100 -1.50 0.29 -1.31
N LYS A 101 -2.60 -0.16 -1.89
CA LYS A 101 -3.22 0.41 -3.09
C LYS A 101 -4.73 0.22 -3.04
N SER A 102 -5.47 1.23 -3.45
CA SER A 102 -6.89 1.11 -3.79
C SER A 102 -7.19 1.99 -4.99
N LYS A 103 -7.89 1.45 -5.98
CA LYS A 103 -8.30 2.19 -7.18
C LYS A 103 -9.46 3.14 -6.87
N ASP A 104 -10.40 2.69 -6.04
CA ASP A 104 -11.68 3.35 -5.82
C ASP A 104 -11.86 3.91 -4.40
N SER A 105 -10.84 3.78 -3.53
CA SER A 105 -10.89 4.27 -2.15
C SER A 105 -9.54 4.78 -1.66
N SER A 106 -9.50 5.31 -0.43
CA SER A 106 -8.26 5.76 0.20
C SER A 106 -7.31 4.60 0.46
N ASP A 107 -6.05 4.78 0.15
CA ASP A 107 -4.93 3.91 0.52
C ASP A 107 -4.23 4.39 1.81
N GLY A 108 -3.26 3.61 2.31
CA GLY A 108 -2.48 3.95 3.49
C GLY A 108 -3.15 3.68 4.83
N LEU A 109 -4.41 3.25 4.85
CA LEU A 109 -5.07 2.81 6.08
C LEU A 109 -4.46 1.50 6.57
N GLY A 110 -4.12 1.42 7.85
CA GLY A 110 -3.52 0.24 8.43
C GLY A 110 -4.18 -0.17 9.74
N PHE A 111 -4.13 -1.47 10.01
CA PHE A 111 -4.80 -2.08 11.14
C PHE A 111 -3.90 -3.09 11.83
N PRO A 112 -3.54 -2.86 13.10
CA PRO A 112 -2.80 -3.83 13.88
C PRO A 112 -3.66 -5.05 14.20
N PHE A 113 -3.03 -6.22 14.18
CA PHE A 113 -3.68 -7.47 14.52
C PHE A 113 -2.76 -8.39 15.32
N LYS A 114 -3.36 -9.34 16.01
CA LYS A 114 -2.67 -10.44 16.70
C LYS A 114 -3.24 -11.78 16.25
N LEU A 115 -2.43 -12.81 16.39
CA LEU A 115 -2.86 -14.18 16.21
C LEU A 115 -3.27 -14.76 17.57
N LYS A 116 -4.53 -15.19 17.68
CA LYS A 116 -5.00 -15.94 18.84
C LYS A 116 -4.91 -17.40 18.52
N VAL A 117 -4.10 -18.11 19.31
CA VAL A 117 -3.92 -19.55 19.17
C VAL A 117 -5.09 -20.27 19.82
N HIS A 118 -5.62 -21.27 19.12
CA HIS A 118 -6.67 -22.18 19.57
C HIS A 118 -6.08 -23.60 19.65
N ASP A 119 -6.28 -24.24 20.78
CA ASP A 119 -5.96 -25.65 20.95
C ASP A 119 -7.05 -26.48 20.25
N LEU A 120 -6.65 -27.36 19.36
CA LEU A 120 -7.52 -28.26 18.60
C LEU A 120 -7.41 -29.72 19.12
N GLY A 121 -6.72 -29.95 20.23
CA GLY A 121 -6.49 -31.26 20.79
C GLY A 121 -5.19 -31.89 20.30
N LYS A 122 -5.24 -33.16 19.94
CA LYS A 122 -4.07 -33.93 19.48
C LYS A 122 -4.38 -34.58 18.14
N ASP A 123 -3.34 -34.76 17.34
CA ASP A 123 -3.43 -35.53 16.10
C ASP A 123 -3.42 -37.07 16.35
N SER A 124 -3.41 -37.87 15.27
CA SER A 124 -3.39 -39.33 15.34
C SER A 124 -2.14 -39.89 16.03
N ASP A 125 -1.04 -39.14 16.06
CA ASP A 125 0.25 -39.55 16.62
C ASP A 125 0.42 -39.08 18.09
N GLY A 126 -0.58 -38.33 18.60
CA GLY A 126 -0.62 -37.80 19.95
C GLY A 126 0.05 -36.45 20.13
N ASP A 127 0.48 -35.80 19.05
CA ASP A 127 1.10 -34.47 19.05
C ASP A 127 0.07 -33.36 19.21
N PRO A 128 0.41 -32.25 19.92
CA PRO A 128 -0.51 -31.12 20.08
C PRO A 128 -0.86 -30.48 18.75
N LEU A 129 -2.16 -30.39 18.47
CA LEU A 129 -2.70 -29.72 17.29
C LEU A 129 -3.21 -28.33 17.66
N SER A 130 -2.77 -27.32 16.96
CA SER A 130 -3.25 -25.95 17.17
C SER A 130 -3.43 -25.20 15.86
N SER A 131 -4.30 -24.21 15.88
CA SER A 131 -4.47 -23.25 14.79
C SER A 131 -4.62 -21.84 15.36
N CYS A 132 -4.72 -20.83 14.52
CA CYS A 132 -4.91 -19.46 14.99
C CYS A 132 -5.96 -18.70 14.16
N THR A 133 -6.61 -17.77 14.83
CA THR A 133 -7.45 -16.75 14.20
C THR A 133 -6.80 -15.38 14.27
N VAL A 134 -7.16 -14.53 13.32
CA VAL A 134 -6.75 -13.12 13.31
C VAL A 134 -7.74 -12.32 14.16
N GLU A 135 -7.23 -11.62 15.17
CA GLU A 135 -8.00 -10.69 15.99
C GLU A 135 -7.40 -9.28 15.89
N ARG A 136 -8.26 -8.26 15.91
CA ARG A 136 -7.77 -6.88 15.97
C ARG A 136 -6.98 -6.65 17.26
N ASP A 137 -5.83 -6.01 17.15
CA ASP A 137 -5.03 -5.62 18.30
C ASP A 137 -5.33 -4.16 18.68
N TYR A 138 -6.17 -3.99 19.69
CA TYR A 138 -6.54 -2.66 20.22
C TYR A 138 -5.43 -2.05 21.09
N GLY A 139 -4.45 -2.83 21.50
CA GLY A 139 -3.31 -2.37 22.31
C GLY A 139 -2.21 -1.70 21.51
N GLN A 140 -2.25 -1.82 20.18
CA GLN A 140 -1.29 -1.20 19.27
C GLN A 140 -1.92 -0.03 18.52
N VAL A 141 -1.21 1.08 18.48
CA VAL A 141 -1.52 2.19 17.57
C VAL A 141 -0.82 1.91 16.25
N PHE A 142 -1.57 1.81 15.17
CA PHE A 142 -0.97 1.75 13.83
C PHE A 142 -0.17 3.04 13.60
N GLN A 143 1.14 2.90 13.55
CA GLN A 143 1.99 4.00 13.13
C GLN A 143 2.20 3.88 11.62
N LEU A 144 1.69 4.84 10.88
CA LEU A 144 2.05 4.97 9.46
C LEU A 144 3.57 4.88 9.32
N PRO A 145 4.09 4.14 8.34
CA PRO A 145 5.53 4.10 8.08
C PRO A 145 6.09 5.52 8.08
N GLN A 146 7.23 5.74 8.74
CA GLN A 146 7.86 7.05 8.73
C GLN A 146 8.73 7.16 7.48
N PRO A 147 8.78 8.32 6.81
CA PRO A 147 9.70 8.50 5.69
C PRO A 147 11.13 8.23 6.13
N SER A 148 11.94 7.60 5.28
CA SER A 148 13.32 7.18 5.62
C SER A 148 14.28 8.37 5.71
N GLY A 149 14.09 9.39 4.86
CA GLY A 149 15.00 10.55 4.76
C GLY A 149 14.87 11.53 5.94
N LYS A 150 16.01 12.02 6.46
CA LYS A 150 16.05 13.01 7.55
C LYS A 150 15.22 14.25 7.23
N ASP A 151 15.38 14.81 6.02
CA ASP A 151 14.66 16.02 5.59
C ASP A 151 13.16 15.74 5.43
N GLN A 152 12.78 14.56 4.93
CA GLN A 152 11.38 14.17 4.82
C GLN A 152 10.72 13.99 6.19
N LYS A 153 11.43 13.39 7.18
CA LYS A 153 10.93 13.28 8.56
C LYS A 153 10.69 14.64 9.18
N ALA A 154 11.64 15.56 9.00
CA ALA A 154 11.53 16.93 9.51
C ALA A 154 10.37 17.69 8.84
N ALA A 155 10.24 17.57 7.52
CA ALA A 155 9.15 18.18 6.76
C ALA A 155 7.78 17.58 7.14
N LEU A 156 7.65 16.27 7.31
CA LEU A 156 6.41 15.63 7.74
C LEU A 156 6.02 16.11 9.14
N LYS A 157 6.97 16.19 10.07
CA LYS A 157 6.73 16.74 11.42
C LYS A 157 6.21 18.18 11.35
N LEU A 158 6.82 19.01 10.50
CA LEU A 158 6.39 20.39 10.27
C LEU A 158 4.95 20.42 9.72
N MET A 159 4.67 19.64 8.67
CA MET A 159 3.34 19.63 8.05
C MET A 159 2.25 19.14 9.00
N LYS A 160 2.54 18.15 9.84
CA LYS A 160 1.62 17.69 10.90
C LYS A 160 1.31 18.76 11.94
N ALA A 161 2.21 19.72 12.16
CA ALA A 161 1.98 20.86 13.04
C ALA A 161 1.23 22.01 12.36
N GLU A 162 1.52 22.27 11.07
CA GLU A 162 1.06 23.46 10.36
C GLU A 162 -0.30 23.28 9.67
N ILE A 163 -0.55 22.11 9.05
CA ILE A 163 -1.81 21.86 8.36
C ILE A 163 -3.03 22.00 9.29
N PRO A 164 -3.03 21.43 10.52
CA PRO A 164 -4.15 21.59 11.43
C PRO A 164 -4.41 23.04 11.89
N GLN A 165 -3.44 23.93 11.73
CA GLN A 165 -3.56 25.35 12.07
C GLN A 165 -4.07 26.19 10.90
N SER A 166 -4.25 25.60 9.72
CA SER A 166 -4.76 26.29 8.55
C SER A 166 -6.22 26.72 8.74
N LYS A 167 -6.54 27.90 8.20
CA LYS A 167 -7.92 28.42 8.15
C LYS A 167 -8.69 27.88 6.93
N ASP A 168 -7.95 27.35 5.95
CA ASP A 168 -8.55 26.79 4.73
C ASP A 168 -9.02 25.37 5.01
N THR A 169 -10.27 25.09 4.66
CA THR A 169 -10.90 23.78 4.87
C THR A 169 -11.62 23.32 3.61
N SER A 170 -11.81 22.01 3.49
CA SER A 170 -12.65 21.39 2.44
C SER A 170 -12.22 21.75 1.02
N LYS A 171 -10.91 21.89 0.78
CA LYS A 171 -10.32 22.24 -0.51
C LYS A 171 -10.00 21.01 -1.35
N ALA A 172 -10.10 21.16 -2.67
CA ALA A 172 -9.61 20.19 -3.65
C ALA A 172 -10.11 18.74 -3.43
N GLY A 173 -11.29 18.56 -2.84
CA GLY A 173 -11.85 17.22 -2.56
C GLY A 173 -11.30 16.56 -1.28
N SER A 174 -10.65 17.30 -0.39
CA SER A 174 -10.08 16.78 0.87
C SER A 174 -11.11 16.23 1.88
N GLY A 175 -12.41 16.49 1.64
CA GLY A 175 -13.48 16.13 2.56
C GLY A 175 -13.96 17.31 3.41
N THR A 176 -15.14 17.14 4.03
CA THR A 176 -15.77 18.18 4.84
C THR A 176 -14.97 18.47 6.09
N GLN A 177 -14.69 19.74 6.37
CA GLN A 177 -13.93 20.26 7.53
C GLN A 177 -12.46 19.79 7.61
N THR A 178 -11.89 19.18 6.57
CA THR A 178 -10.48 18.84 6.54
C THR A 178 -9.64 20.09 6.32
N GLN A 179 -8.72 20.39 7.24
CA GLN A 179 -7.78 21.51 7.08
C GLN A 179 -6.81 21.25 5.94
N CYS A 180 -6.62 22.25 5.10
CA CYS A 180 -5.78 22.20 3.93
C CYS A 180 -4.79 23.36 3.92
N LEU A 181 -3.62 23.15 3.31
CA LEU A 181 -2.61 24.18 3.11
C LEU A 181 -2.31 24.28 1.62
N LYS A 182 -2.13 25.49 1.09
CA LYS A 182 -1.68 25.66 -0.30
C LYS A 182 -0.32 24.99 -0.51
N VAL A 183 -0.13 24.32 -1.65
CA VAL A 183 1.14 23.65 -1.99
C VAL A 183 2.32 24.62 -1.91
N GLU A 184 2.16 25.85 -2.42
CA GLU A 184 3.24 26.85 -2.39
C GLU A 184 3.58 27.34 -0.98
N ASP A 185 2.59 27.39 -0.07
CA ASP A 185 2.82 27.70 1.33
C ASP A 185 3.55 26.55 2.03
N ALA A 186 3.14 25.31 1.76
CA ALA A 186 3.85 24.12 2.26
C ALA A 186 5.30 24.08 1.79
N VAL A 187 5.54 24.33 0.51
CA VAL A 187 6.90 24.44 -0.07
C VAL A 187 7.71 25.54 0.62
N THR A 188 7.13 26.72 0.85
CA THR A 188 7.79 27.85 1.48
C THR A 188 8.19 27.52 2.92
N ARG A 189 7.30 26.91 3.69
CA ARG A 189 7.54 26.51 5.08
C ARG A 189 8.62 25.42 5.17
N ILE A 190 8.55 24.40 4.32
CA ILE A 190 9.59 23.36 4.23
C ILE A 190 10.94 23.98 3.86
N ALA A 191 11.00 24.87 2.86
CA ALA A 191 12.22 25.52 2.42
C ALA A 191 12.88 26.33 3.55
N GLY A 192 12.10 26.95 4.43
CA GLY A 192 12.57 27.66 5.61
C GLY A 192 13.35 26.78 6.60
N THR A 193 13.06 25.49 6.68
CA THR A 193 13.76 24.53 7.56
C THR A 193 15.06 23.99 6.97
N LEU A 194 15.27 24.13 5.66
CA LEU A 194 16.41 23.56 4.95
C LEU A 194 17.66 24.46 5.01
N THR A 195 18.06 24.86 6.21
CA THR A 195 19.17 25.82 6.44
C THR A 195 20.54 25.32 5.98
N THR A 196 20.73 24.00 5.89
CA THR A 196 21.97 23.37 5.40
C THR A 196 22.17 23.49 3.88
N TYR A 197 21.12 23.84 3.15
CA TYR A 197 21.18 24.02 1.69
C TYR A 197 21.38 25.50 1.31
N VAL A 198 22.05 25.74 0.17
CA VAL A 198 22.21 27.08 -0.41
C VAL A 198 20.83 27.68 -0.71
N ALA A 199 20.62 28.96 -0.39
CA ALA A 199 19.30 29.61 -0.40
C ALA A 199 18.52 29.44 -1.71
N ASN A 200 19.16 29.58 -2.86
CA ASN A 200 18.53 29.44 -4.18
C ASN A 200 18.10 28.01 -4.51
N LYS A 201 18.61 26.98 -3.81
CA LYS A 201 18.25 25.57 -4.02
C LYS A 201 17.18 25.08 -3.06
N ARG A 202 16.89 25.79 -1.95
CA ARG A 202 15.98 25.34 -0.89
C ARG A 202 14.57 25.09 -1.39
N ARG A 203 14.04 25.99 -2.23
CA ARG A 203 12.67 25.87 -2.74
C ARG A 203 12.48 24.65 -3.65
N ASN A 204 13.43 24.39 -4.54
CA ASN A 204 13.40 23.18 -5.39
C ASN A 204 13.53 21.91 -4.55
N ARG A 205 14.43 21.92 -3.54
CA ARG A 205 14.59 20.80 -2.63
C ARG A 205 13.30 20.54 -1.82
N ALA A 206 12.64 21.60 -1.35
CA ALA A 206 11.36 21.51 -0.65
C ALA A 206 10.26 20.87 -1.51
N ARG A 207 10.16 21.21 -2.80
CA ARG A 207 9.24 20.56 -3.74
C ARG A 207 9.51 19.07 -3.89
N VAL A 208 10.78 18.67 -4.01
CA VAL A 208 11.16 17.25 -4.09
C VAL A 208 10.78 16.51 -2.80
N ILE A 209 11.01 17.12 -1.65
CA ILE A 209 10.65 16.55 -0.35
C ILE A 209 9.12 16.40 -0.22
N LEU A 210 8.37 17.47 -0.53
CA LEU A 210 6.92 17.46 -0.48
C LEU A 210 6.33 16.41 -1.44
N LYS A 211 6.85 16.35 -2.67
CA LYS A 211 6.48 15.31 -3.63
C LYS A 211 6.72 13.91 -3.06
N GLY A 212 7.88 13.65 -2.46
CA GLY A 212 8.16 12.36 -1.83
C GLY A 212 7.25 12.02 -0.65
N LEU A 213 6.76 13.03 0.09
CA LEU A 213 5.74 12.83 1.13
C LEU A 213 4.36 12.51 0.55
N ILE A 214 4.02 13.08 -0.60
CA ILE A 214 2.78 12.81 -1.33
C ILE A 214 2.85 11.41 -1.94
N ASP A 215 3.92 11.10 -2.67
CA ASP A 215 4.13 9.78 -3.31
C ASP A 215 4.13 8.63 -2.27
N GLY A 216 4.61 8.90 -1.05
CA GLY A 216 4.57 7.97 0.08
C GLY A 216 3.26 7.98 0.89
N SER A 217 2.23 8.67 0.41
CA SER A 217 0.91 8.80 1.06
C SER A 217 0.93 9.38 2.48
N TYR A 218 2.02 10.06 2.87
CA TYR A 218 2.11 10.76 4.16
C TYR A 218 1.32 12.07 4.18
N ILE A 219 1.11 12.64 3.01
CA ILE A 219 0.33 13.86 2.75
C ILE A 219 -0.50 13.61 1.52
N LYS A 220 -1.76 13.98 1.57
CA LYS A 220 -2.67 13.95 0.42
C LYS A 220 -2.61 15.28 -0.34
N THR A 221 -2.96 15.24 -1.61
CA THR A 221 -2.96 16.43 -2.47
C THR A 221 -4.12 16.42 -3.46
N GLY A 222 -4.52 17.58 -3.91
CA GLY A 222 -5.50 17.77 -4.98
C GLY A 222 -5.39 19.16 -5.59
N LEU A 223 -6.02 19.33 -6.78
CA LEU A 223 -6.13 20.60 -7.46
C LEU A 223 -7.54 21.15 -7.31
N GLU A 224 -7.64 22.45 -7.10
CA GLU A 224 -8.90 23.21 -7.14
C GLU A 224 -9.05 23.93 -8.49
N ARG A 225 -10.16 24.64 -8.68
CA ARG A 225 -10.32 25.53 -9.84
C ARG A 225 -9.20 26.56 -9.87
N ASP A 226 -8.71 26.91 -11.04
CA ASP A 226 -7.58 27.82 -11.27
C ASP A 226 -6.19 27.23 -10.97
N ASP A 227 -6.05 25.88 -11.06
CA ASP A 227 -4.79 25.13 -10.84
C ASP A 227 -4.14 25.35 -9.46
N GLU A 228 -4.90 25.86 -8.48
CA GLU A 228 -4.42 25.95 -7.09
C GLU A 228 -4.29 24.55 -6.47
N GLY A 229 -3.05 24.14 -6.18
CA GLY A 229 -2.77 22.89 -5.49
C GLY A 229 -2.92 23.03 -3.97
N TRP A 230 -3.51 22.02 -3.36
CA TRP A 230 -3.72 21.91 -1.91
C TRP A 230 -3.16 20.62 -1.36
N VAL A 231 -2.75 20.64 -0.11
CA VAL A 231 -2.28 19.46 0.64
C VAL A 231 -3.01 19.38 1.97
N TRP A 232 -3.23 18.14 2.45
CA TRP A 232 -3.83 17.85 3.75
C TRP A 232 -3.27 16.55 4.33
N LEU A 233 -3.55 16.30 5.61
CA LEU A 233 -3.18 15.03 6.25
C LEU A 233 -4.21 13.94 5.90
N PRO A 234 -3.76 12.67 5.74
CA PRO A 234 -4.63 11.53 5.50
C PRO A 234 -5.68 11.32 6.57
#